data_accc12fe7ac43e4e2cd9b508256635bc
#
_entry.id   accc12fe7ac43e4e2cd9b508256635bc
#
_cell.length_a   1.000
_cell.length_b   1.000
_cell.length_c   1.000
_cell.angle_alpha   90.00
_cell.angle_beta   90.00
_cell.angle_gamma   90.00
#
_symmetry.space_group_name_H-M   'P 1'
#
loop_
_entity.id
_entity.type
_entity.pdbx_description
1 polymer ?
#
loop_
_entity_poly.entity_id
_entity_poly.type
_entity_poly.pdbx_seq_one_letter_code
_entity_poly.pdbx_strand_id
1 'polypeptide(L)'
;EEKGRCLDLWGEAFPEDSTEFCDYYFKEKMKDNRVLVREENGEIVSMIHRNPYRIYMRGNEAVCDYIVGVSTLVSERHKGYMRSLMLAMLRDMQEERMPFTFLMPARESLYRPYDFRYIYDQPRWVLRYNPHIHKEPCDLKTLGADLAEWQTAWLKRQYEVFAIRDEAYLQRMEKELASENGTCTLL
;
A
#
# COMPACT_ATOMS: atom_id res chain seq x y z
N GLU A 1 1.65 -19.36 5.74
CA GLU A 1 0.59 -19.86 6.65
C GLU A 1 0.29 -18.86 7.78
N GLU A 2 1.27 -18.35 8.53
CA GLU A 2 1.01 -17.45 9.66
C GLU A 2 0.31 -16.13 9.27
N LYS A 3 0.64 -15.55 8.12
CA LYS A 3 0.02 -14.29 7.66
C LYS A 3 -1.48 -14.44 7.39
N GLY A 4 -1.95 -15.63 7.02
CA GLY A 4 -3.38 -15.93 6.82
C GLY A 4 -4.22 -15.80 8.11
N ARG A 5 -3.60 -15.90 9.29
CA ARG A 5 -4.28 -15.69 10.58
C ARG A 5 -4.79 -14.26 10.79
N CYS A 6 -4.31 -13.31 9.97
CA CYS A 6 -4.79 -11.93 10.00
C CYS A 6 -6.12 -11.72 9.27
N LEU A 7 -6.63 -12.73 8.53
CA LEU A 7 -7.79 -12.59 7.66
C LEU A 7 -9.07 -12.25 8.44
N ASP A 8 -9.28 -12.87 9.59
CA ASP A 8 -10.48 -12.62 10.42
C ASP A 8 -10.49 -11.17 10.95
N LEU A 9 -9.35 -10.70 11.46
CA LEU A 9 -9.20 -9.30 11.90
C LEU A 9 -9.32 -8.32 10.72
N TRP A 10 -8.81 -8.71 9.53
CA TRP A 10 -8.97 -7.89 8.32
C TRP A 10 -10.44 -7.75 7.95
N GLY A 11 -11.21 -8.84 7.92
CA GLY A 11 -12.63 -8.83 7.59
C GLY A 11 -13.48 -8.00 8.56
N GLU A 12 -13.12 -7.98 9.88
CA GLU A 12 -13.79 -7.10 10.86
C GLU A 12 -13.44 -5.62 10.63
N ALA A 13 -12.17 -5.35 10.29
CA ALA A 13 -11.67 -3.98 10.20
C ALA A 13 -11.99 -3.29 8.87
N PHE A 14 -12.10 -4.06 7.78
CA PHE A 14 -12.29 -3.59 6.40
C PHE A 14 -13.43 -4.36 5.72
N PRO A 15 -14.66 -4.22 6.22
CA PRO A 15 -15.82 -4.97 5.70
C PRO A 15 -16.22 -4.55 4.27
N GLU A 16 -15.69 -3.44 3.77
CA GLU A 16 -15.89 -2.96 2.40
C GLU A 16 -15.03 -3.70 1.37
N ASP A 17 -13.94 -4.37 1.80
CA ASP A 17 -13.07 -5.10 0.89
C ASP A 17 -13.77 -6.38 0.39
N SER A 18 -13.77 -6.57 -0.93
CA SER A 18 -14.36 -7.77 -1.53
C SER A 18 -13.54 -9.02 -1.22
N THR A 19 -14.19 -10.20 -1.34
CA THR A 19 -13.48 -11.48 -1.20
C THR A 19 -12.36 -11.61 -2.22
N GLU A 20 -12.58 -11.15 -3.45
CA GLU A 20 -11.62 -11.17 -4.54
C GLU A 20 -10.41 -10.29 -4.24
N PHE A 21 -10.64 -9.09 -3.66
CA PHE A 21 -9.55 -8.21 -3.21
C PHE A 21 -8.77 -8.83 -2.05
N CYS A 22 -9.46 -9.38 -1.04
CA CYS A 22 -8.82 -10.10 0.07
C CYS A 22 -7.95 -11.26 -0.45
N ASP A 23 -8.48 -12.06 -1.37
CA ASP A 23 -7.75 -13.16 -2.00
C ASP A 23 -6.49 -12.67 -2.73
N TYR A 24 -6.58 -11.60 -3.52
CA TYR A 24 -5.42 -10.96 -4.14
C TYR A 24 -4.43 -10.49 -3.09
N TYR A 25 -4.89 -9.73 -2.09
CA TYR A 25 -4.01 -9.13 -1.08
C TYR A 25 -3.24 -10.21 -0.31
N PHE A 26 -3.92 -11.20 0.23
CA PHE A 26 -3.30 -12.26 1.03
C PHE A 26 -2.45 -13.24 0.22
N LYS A 27 -2.78 -13.50 -1.06
CA LYS A 27 -2.03 -14.42 -1.92
C LYS A 27 -0.88 -13.76 -2.69
N GLU A 28 -1.05 -12.51 -3.11
CA GLU A 28 -0.09 -11.83 -3.99
C GLU A 28 0.64 -10.68 -3.29
N LYS A 29 -0.10 -9.74 -2.68
CA LYS A 29 0.50 -8.55 -2.06
C LYS A 29 1.31 -8.90 -0.81
N MET A 30 0.87 -9.87 -0.03
CA MET A 30 1.56 -10.30 1.19
C MET A 30 2.80 -11.18 0.96
N LYS A 31 3.19 -11.50 -0.28
CA LYS A 31 4.38 -12.33 -0.55
C LYS A 31 5.67 -11.72 0.00
N ASP A 32 5.83 -10.42 -0.14
CA ASP A 32 7.03 -9.67 0.23
C ASP A 32 6.83 -8.67 1.38
N ASN A 33 5.62 -8.56 1.93
CA ASN A 33 5.36 -7.68 3.05
C ASN A 33 5.79 -8.30 4.40
N ARG A 34 5.86 -7.46 5.41
CA ARG A 34 6.02 -7.86 6.82
C ARG A 34 4.78 -7.48 7.60
N VAL A 35 4.38 -8.30 8.55
CA VAL A 35 3.21 -8.06 9.40
C VAL A 35 3.65 -8.13 10.85
N LEU A 36 3.36 -7.07 11.59
CA LEU A 36 3.48 -7.07 13.05
C LEU A 36 2.10 -7.35 13.63
N VAL A 37 2.03 -8.26 14.58
CA VAL A 37 0.78 -8.63 15.22
C VAL A 37 0.90 -8.55 16.75
N ARG A 38 -0.22 -8.26 17.40
CA ARG A 38 -0.43 -8.54 18.81
C ARG A 38 -1.34 -9.73 18.92
N GLU A 39 -0.89 -10.75 19.65
CA GLU A 39 -1.65 -11.94 19.94
C GLU A 39 -2.01 -11.97 21.43
N GLU A 40 -3.26 -12.30 21.73
CA GLU A 40 -3.77 -12.53 23.08
C GLU A 40 -4.55 -13.85 23.08
N ASN A 41 -4.20 -14.78 23.96
CA ASN A 41 -4.84 -16.08 24.07
C ASN A 41 -4.93 -16.90 22.76
N GLY A 42 -3.97 -16.75 21.87
CA GLY A 42 -3.94 -17.45 20.58
C GLY A 42 -4.70 -16.74 19.45
N GLU A 43 -5.29 -15.58 19.71
CA GLU A 43 -6.00 -14.75 18.73
C GLU A 43 -5.21 -13.50 18.37
N ILE A 44 -5.16 -13.13 17.09
CA ILE A 44 -4.58 -11.88 16.64
C ILE A 44 -5.56 -10.76 16.88
N VAL A 45 -5.25 -9.90 17.84
CA VAL A 45 -6.13 -8.81 18.30
C VAL A 45 -5.76 -7.45 17.70
N SER A 46 -4.54 -7.30 17.17
CA SER A 46 -4.11 -6.08 16.48
C SER A 46 -3.02 -6.41 15.46
N MET A 47 -2.99 -5.66 14.36
CA MET A 47 -2.00 -5.86 13.29
C MET A 47 -1.58 -4.55 12.63
N ILE A 48 -0.39 -4.57 12.02
CA ILE A 48 0.14 -3.56 11.11
C ILE A 48 0.85 -4.27 9.98
N HIS A 49 0.53 -3.93 8.74
CA HIS A 49 1.20 -4.45 7.55
C HIS A 49 2.21 -3.44 7.02
N ARG A 50 3.39 -3.90 6.62
CA ARG A 50 4.48 -3.12 6.02
C ARG A 50 4.69 -3.62 4.60
N ASN A 51 4.23 -2.88 3.61
CA ASN A 51 4.35 -3.22 2.20
C ASN A 51 5.56 -2.50 1.60
N PRO A 52 6.61 -3.20 1.14
CA PRO A 52 7.80 -2.57 0.60
C PRO A 52 7.53 -1.94 -0.77
N TYR A 53 8.08 -0.73 -0.95
CA TYR A 53 8.11 -0.02 -2.23
C TYR A 53 9.52 0.46 -2.52
N ARG A 54 9.94 0.34 -3.78
CA ARG A 54 11.14 1.03 -4.24
C ARG A 54 10.79 2.49 -4.48
N ILE A 55 11.52 3.36 -3.82
CA ILE A 55 11.30 4.82 -3.87
C ILE A 55 12.52 5.47 -4.52
N TYR A 56 12.28 6.30 -5.54
CA TYR A 56 13.26 7.23 -6.06
C TYR A 56 13.27 8.50 -5.21
N MET A 57 14.47 8.99 -4.86
CA MET A 57 14.67 10.21 -4.07
C MET A 57 15.86 10.96 -4.62
N ARG A 58 15.64 12.04 -5.37
CA ARG A 58 16.70 12.97 -5.82
C ARG A 58 17.96 12.27 -6.36
N GLY A 59 17.81 11.30 -7.24
CA GLY A 59 18.92 10.57 -7.84
C GLY A 59 19.33 9.27 -7.12
N ASN A 60 18.80 9.00 -5.93
CA ASN A 60 19.03 7.77 -5.19
C ASN A 60 17.78 6.91 -5.13
N GLU A 61 17.96 5.63 -4.83
CA GLU A 61 16.86 4.71 -4.61
C GLU A 61 16.96 4.07 -3.23
N ALA A 62 15.82 3.86 -2.60
CA ALA A 62 15.71 3.12 -1.35
C ALA A 62 14.44 2.28 -1.30
N VAL A 63 14.40 1.28 -0.44
CA VAL A 63 13.17 0.59 -0.09
C VAL A 63 12.57 1.28 1.12
N CYS A 64 11.31 1.70 0.99
CA CYS A 64 10.52 2.27 2.08
C CYS A 64 9.20 1.53 2.18
N ASP A 65 8.73 1.30 3.40
CA ASP A 65 7.50 0.57 3.59
C ASP A 65 6.28 1.51 3.62
N TYR A 66 5.26 1.15 2.87
CA TYR A 66 3.92 1.69 2.97
C TYR A 66 3.16 0.96 4.09
N ILE A 67 2.68 1.70 5.06
CA ILE A 67 1.91 1.15 6.18
C ILE A 67 0.45 1.03 5.78
N VAL A 68 -0.10 -0.17 5.95
CA VAL A 68 -1.51 -0.47 5.65
C VAL A 68 -2.05 -1.51 6.63
N GLY A 69 -3.36 -1.74 6.65
CA GLY A 69 -3.99 -2.76 7.48
C GLY A 69 -3.81 -2.53 8.98
N VAL A 70 -3.69 -1.27 9.39
CA VAL A 70 -3.55 -0.92 10.82
C VAL A 70 -4.90 -1.09 11.49
N SER A 71 -5.04 -2.15 12.27
CA SER A 71 -6.31 -2.48 12.90
C SER A 71 -6.15 -3.07 14.29
N THR A 72 -7.24 -3.02 15.04
CA THR A 72 -7.40 -3.66 16.36
C THR A 72 -8.85 -4.06 16.48
N LEU A 73 -9.12 -5.31 16.89
CA LEU A 73 -10.48 -5.81 17.19
C LEU A 73 -11.26 -4.80 18.01
N VAL A 74 -12.52 -4.61 17.70
CA VAL A 74 -13.38 -3.61 18.39
C VAL A 74 -13.39 -3.83 19.89
N SER A 75 -13.47 -5.10 20.34
CA SER A 75 -13.45 -5.52 21.75
C SER A 75 -12.13 -5.21 22.47
N GLU A 76 -11.04 -5.06 21.69
CA GLU A 76 -9.68 -4.91 22.19
C GLU A 76 -9.13 -3.48 22.06
N ARG A 77 -9.94 -2.56 21.55
CA ARG A 77 -9.56 -1.14 21.40
C ARG A 77 -9.33 -0.48 22.76
N HIS A 78 -8.60 0.63 22.74
CA HIS A 78 -8.24 1.43 23.94
C HIS A 78 -7.28 0.75 24.93
N LYS A 79 -6.77 -0.46 24.63
CA LYS A 79 -5.76 -1.16 25.44
C LYS A 79 -4.30 -0.81 25.06
N GLY A 80 -4.11 0.09 24.09
CA GLY A 80 -2.79 0.55 23.67
C GLY A 80 -2.06 -0.35 22.66
N TYR A 81 -2.70 -1.39 22.11
CA TYR A 81 -2.07 -2.35 21.21
C TYR A 81 -1.54 -1.72 19.93
N MET A 82 -2.35 -0.87 19.24
CA MET A 82 -1.88 -0.12 18.09
C MET A 82 -0.62 0.71 18.43
N ARG A 83 -0.60 1.37 19.61
CA ARG A 83 0.55 2.16 20.03
C ARG A 83 1.80 1.29 20.18
N SER A 84 1.68 0.14 20.83
CA SER A 84 2.82 -0.75 21.02
C SER A 84 3.37 -1.28 19.71
N LEU A 85 2.51 -1.67 18.76
CA LEU A 85 2.90 -2.12 17.43
C LEU A 85 3.54 -0.99 16.60
N MET A 86 2.98 0.22 16.62
CA MET A 86 3.56 1.38 15.93
C MET A 86 4.97 1.70 16.43
N LEU A 87 5.18 1.71 17.74
CA LEU A 87 6.50 1.98 18.31
C LEU A 87 7.51 0.87 18.00
N ALA A 88 7.09 -0.41 18.04
CA ALA A 88 7.93 -1.53 17.65
C ALA A 88 8.33 -1.43 16.17
N MET A 89 7.34 -1.23 15.29
CA MET A 89 7.56 -1.09 13.86
C MET A 89 8.53 0.05 13.52
N LEU A 90 8.34 1.25 14.13
CA LEU A 90 9.23 2.40 13.87
C LEU A 90 10.65 2.16 14.37
N ARG A 91 10.82 1.40 15.48
CA ARG A 91 12.15 0.99 15.96
C ARG A 91 12.81 0.04 14.96
N ASP A 92 12.09 -0.99 14.48
CA ASP A 92 12.60 -1.92 13.48
C ASP A 92 13.05 -1.17 12.22
N MET A 93 12.22 -0.24 11.73
CA MET A 93 12.56 0.59 10.56
C MET A 93 13.82 1.47 10.81
N GLN A 94 13.98 1.99 12.00
CA GLN A 94 15.16 2.76 12.39
C GLN A 94 16.44 1.87 12.41
N GLU A 95 16.35 0.67 12.96
CA GLU A 95 17.44 -0.31 12.98
C GLU A 95 17.81 -0.74 11.56
N GLU A 96 16.83 -0.89 10.67
CA GLU A 96 17.00 -1.17 9.24
C GLU A 96 17.53 0.03 8.45
N ARG A 97 17.68 1.21 9.09
CA ARG A 97 18.08 2.47 8.45
C ARG A 97 17.16 2.88 7.30
N MET A 98 15.87 2.59 7.43
CA MET A 98 14.87 3.01 6.45
C MET A 98 14.76 4.54 6.45
N PRO A 99 14.85 5.23 5.29
CA PRO A 99 14.87 6.69 5.24
C PRO A 99 13.59 7.33 5.78
N PHE A 100 12.46 6.75 5.45
CA PHE A 100 11.12 7.14 5.92
C PHE A 100 10.11 6.03 5.69
N THR A 101 8.94 6.19 6.26
CA THR A 101 7.75 5.37 5.96
C THR A 101 6.58 6.29 5.63
N PHE A 102 5.55 5.78 4.97
CA PHE A 102 4.41 6.56 4.52
C PHE A 102 3.12 5.75 4.60
N LEU A 103 2.00 6.46 4.65
CA LEU A 103 0.67 5.86 4.71
C LEU A 103 -0.39 6.85 4.18
N MET A 104 -1.57 6.34 3.88
CA MET A 104 -2.78 7.13 3.71
C MET A 104 -3.63 7.00 4.98
N PRO A 105 -3.80 8.06 5.76
CA PRO A 105 -4.47 7.94 7.06
C PRO A 105 -5.99 7.90 6.90
N ALA A 106 -6.64 6.90 7.50
CA ALA A 106 -8.09 6.95 7.71
C ALA A 106 -8.48 8.12 8.64
N ARG A 107 -7.60 8.43 9.59
CA ARG A 107 -7.75 9.57 10.52
C ARG A 107 -6.38 10.09 10.95
N GLU A 108 -6.10 11.35 10.67
CA GLU A 108 -4.82 12.00 10.98
C GLU A 108 -4.42 11.89 12.46
N SER A 109 -5.36 12.10 13.36
CA SER A 109 -5.11 12.10 14.82
C SER A 109 -4.50 10.80 15.35
N LEU A 110 -4.65 9.69 14.61
CA LEU A 110 -4.06 8.39 14.99
C LEU A 110 -2.54 8.35 14.78
N TYR A 111 -2.03 9.12 13.82
CA TYR A 111 -0.62 9.05 13.39
C TYR A 111 0.22 10.26 13.79
N ARG A 112 -0.40 11.40 14.11
CA ARG A 112 0.30 12.59 14.64
C ARG A 112 1.20 12.31 15.86
N PRO A 113 0.81 11.45 16.84
CA PRO A 113 1.66 11.14 17.99
C PRO A 113 2.98 10.44 17.64
N TYR A 114 3.14 9.97 16.39
CA TYR A 114 4.34 9.31 15.87
C TYR A 114 5.08 10.18 14.84
N ASP A 115 4.85 11.49 14.85
CA ASP A 115 5.47 12.46 13.96
C ASP A 115 5.15 12.32 12.46
N PHE A 116 4.07 11.61 12.11
CA PHE A 116 3.58 11.65 10.73
C PHE A 116 3.06 13.03 10.38
N ARG A 117 3.35 13.47 9.14
CA ARG A 117 2.93 14.76 8.59
C ARG A 117 2.41 14.56 7.18
N TYR A 118 1.44 15.38 6.78
CA TYR A 118 1.05 15.45 5.38
C TYR A 118 2.20 15.99 4.55
N ILE A 119 2.45 15.33 3.42
CA ILE A 119 3.49 15.70 2.48
C ILE A 119 2.92 16.22 1.15
N TYR A 120 1.70 15.81 0.80
CA TYR A 120 0.96 16.34 -0.34
C TYR A 120 -0.52 15.95 -0.25
N ASP A 121 -1.37 16.68 -0.99
CA ASP A 121 -2.79 16.36 -1.13
C ASP A 121 -2.99 15.48 -2.36
N GLN A 122 -3.79 14.40 -2.23
CA GLN A 122 -4.13 13.57 -3.36
C GLN A 122 -5.00 14.35 -4.35
N PRO A 123 -4.56 14.53 -5.60
CA PRO A 123 -5.33 15.28 -6.59
C PRO A 123 -6.61 14.51 -6.94
N ARG A 124 -7.70 15.27 -7.08
CA ARG A 124 -8.95 14.73 -7.61
C ARG A 124 -9.04 15.07 -9.10
N TRP A 125 -9.17 14.02 -9.91
CA TRP A 125 -9.32 14.16 -11.35
C TRP A 125 -10.78 13.98 -11.74
N VAL A 126 -11.28 14.82 -12.63
CA VAL A 126 -12.59 14.69 -13.24
C VAL A 126 -12.38 14.51 -14.73
N LEU A 127 -12.61 13.30 -15.22
CA LEU A 127 -12.60 13.02 -16.65
C LEU A 127 -13.97 13.39 -17.21
N ARG A 128 -14.00 14.37 -18.10
CA ARG A 128 -15.22 14.69 -18.86
C ARG A 128 -15.29 13.78 -20.08
N TYR A 129 -16.49 13.28 -20.35
CA TYR A 129 -16.72 12.50 -21.57
C TYR A 129 -16.33 13.35 -22.80
N ASN A 130 -15.47 12.79 -23.64
CA ASN A 130 -15.08 13.36 -24.92
C ASN A 130 -15.12 12.25 -25.98
N PRO A 131 -16.06 12.30 -26.94
CA PRO A 131 -16.20 11.26 -27.96
C PRO A 131 -15.02 11.18 -28.93
N HIS A 132 -14.16 12.20 -28.96
CA HIS A 132 -12.97 12.22 -29.81
C HIS A 132 -11.71 11.62 -29.16
N ILE A 133 -11.77 11.26 -27.87
CA ILE A 133 -10.68 10.53 -27.23
C ILE A 133 -10.76 9.07 -27.68
N HIS A 134 -9.73 8.62 -28.40
CA HIS A 134 -9.57 7.20 -28.69
C HIS A 134 -9.20 6.46 -27.42
N LYS A 135 -9.83 5.32 -27.17
CA LYS A 135 -9.62 4.50 -25.98
C LYS A 135 -9.23 3.11 -26.42
N GLU A 136 -8.06 2.66 -25.95
CA GLU A 136 -7.58 1.29 -26.20
C GLU A 136 -7.37 0.55 -24.86
N PRO A 137 -7.77 -0.73 -24.78
CA PRO A 137 -7.39 -1.56 -23.64
C PRO A 137 -5.88 -1.58 -23.50
N CYS A 138 -5.40 -1.36 -22.28
CA CYS A 138 -3.98 -1.40 -21.97
C CYS A 138 -3.66 -2.74 -21.29
N ASP A 139 -2.95 -3.61 -21.98
CA ASP A 139 -2.40 -4.82 -21.41
C ASP A 139 -1.04 -4.49 -20.75
N LEU A 140 -1.04 -4.43 -19.43
CA LEU A 140 0.14 -4.09 -18.64
C LEU A 140 1.26 -5.13 -18.77
N LYS A 141 0.93 -6.38 -19.11
CA LYS A 141 1.96 -7.41 -19.36
C LYS A 141 2.68 -7.19 -20.66
N THR A 142 1.93 -6.87 -21.70
CA THR A 142 2.52 -6.64 -23.04
C THR A 142 3.33 -5.35 -23.08
N LEU A 143 2.87 -4.29 -22.40
CA LEU A 143 3.55 -2.99 -22.36
C LEU A 143 4.58 -2.88 -21.22
N GLY A 144 4.72 -3.89 -20.39
CA GLY A 144 5.38 -3.86 -19.07
C GLY A 144 6.66 -3.05 -19.00
N ALA A 145 7.71 -3.45 -19.72
CA ALA A 145 9.02 -2.77 -19.69
C ALA A 145 8.95 -1.34 -20.26
N ASP A 146 8.36 -1.16 -21.43
CA ASP A 146 8.28 0.14 -22.12
C ASP A 146 7.44 1.14 -21.32
N LEU A 147 6.32 0.68 -20.76
CA LEU A 147 5.46 1.51 -19.92
C LEU A 147 6.16 1.88 -18.60
N ALA A 148 6.89 0.96 -17.99
CA ALA A 148 7.66 1.20 -16.77
C ALA A 148 8.75 2.27 -16.99
N GLU A 149 9.48 2.17 -18.10
CA GLU A 149 10.51 3.13 -18.48
C GLU A 149 9.90 4.51 -18.74
N TRP A 150 8.84 4.57 -19.54
CA TRP A 150 8.13 5.81 -19.83
C TRP A 150 7.59 6.48 -18.57
N GLN A 151 6.90 5.74 -17.69
CA GLN A 151 6.36 6.28 -16.43
C GLN A 151 7.47 6.79 -15.52
N THR A 152 8.56 6.04 -15.39
CA THR A 152 9.71 6.46 -14.57
C THR A 152 10.34 7.73 -15.10
N ALA A 153 10.54 7.82 -16.42
CA ALA A 153 11.08 9.03 -17.06
C ALA A 153 10.16 10.23 -16.91
N TRP A 154 8.84 10.02 -17.00
CA TRP A 154 7.85 11.08 -16.79
C TRP A 154 7.84 11.56 -15.33
N LEU A 155 7.80 10.63 -14.35
CA LEU A 155 7.80 10.94 -12.92
C LEU A 155 9.06 11.71 -12.49
N LYS A 156 10.24 11.34 -13.01
CA LYS A 156 11.50 12.05 -12.75
C LYS A 156 11.48 13.51 -13.17
N ARG A 157 10.66 13.87 -14.16
CA ARG A 157 10.51 15.28 -14.60
C ARG A 157 9.55 16.08 -13.73
N GLN A 158 8.65 15.40 -13.00
CA GLN A 158 7.58 16.03 -12.24
C GLN A 158 7.86 16.04 -10.73
N TYR A 159 8.56 15.02 -10.22
CA TYR A 159 8.68 14.77 -8.80
C TYR A 159 10.12 14.42 -8.40
N GLU A 160 10.53 14.90 -7.25
CA GLU A 160 11.83 14.57 -6.64
C GLU A 160 11.77 13.25 -5.85
N VAL A 161 10.57 12.85 -5.40
CA VAL A 161 10.32 11.62 -4.64
C VAL A 161 9.07 10.94 -5.19
N PHE A 162 9.19 9.66 -5.58
CA PHE A 162 8.05 8.87 -6.06
C PHE A 162 8.33 7.36 -5.96
N ALA A 163 7.26 6.55 -5.92
CA ALA A 163 7.36 5.10 -6.02
C ALA A 163 7.74 4.71 -7.46
N ILE A 164 8.82 3.94 -7.60
CA ILE A 164 9.28 3.42 -8.89
C ILE A 164 8.26 2.39 -9.38
N ARG A 165 7.78 2.58 -10.60
CA ARG A 165 6.81 1.72 -11.26
C ARG A 165 7.53 0.83 -12.27
N ASP A 166 8.27 -0.14 -11.74
CA ASP A 166 8.92 -1.14 -12.58
C ASP A 166 7.93 -2.20 -13.10
N GLU A 167 8.42 -3.12 -13.91
CA GLU A 167 7.59 -4.17 -14.50
C GLU A 167 6.89 -5.02 -13.42
N ALA A 168 7.58 -5.36 -12.33
CA ALA A 168 7.00 -6.11 -11.23
C ALA A 168 5.87 -5.34 -10.53
N TYR A 169 6.02 -4.02 -10.38
CA TYR A 169 4.96 -3.14 -9.88
C TYR A 169 3.74 -3.17 -10.81
N LEU A 170 3.94 -3.05 -12.13
CA LEU A 170 2.84 -3.04 -13.11
C LEU A 170 2.10 -4.38 -13.16
N GLN A 171 2.82 -5.50 -13.11
CA GLN A 171 2.22 -6.84 -13.04
C GLN A 171 1.37 -7.03 -11.77
N ARG A 172 1.83 -6.48 -10.63
CA ARG A 172 1.07 -6.52 -9.38
C ARG A 172 -0.18 -5.63 -9.46
N MET A 173 -0.05 -4.44 -10.04
CA MET A 173 -1.16 -3.51 -10.26
C MET A 173 -2.24 -4.13 -11.16
N GLU A 174 -1.87 -4.87 -12.20
CA GLU A 174 -2.82 -5.58 -13.05
C GLU A 174 -3.67 -6.59 -12.25
N LYS A 175 -3.03 -7.36 -11.37
CA LYS A 175 -3.74 -8.32 -10.51
C LYS A 175 -4.67 -7.63 -9.51
N GLU A 176 -4.23 -6.49 -8.96
CA GLU A 176 -5.02 -5.66 -8.06
C GLU A 176 -6.26 -5.12 -8.76
N LEU A 177 -6.08 -4.52 -9.94
CA LEU A 177 -7.19 -4.05 -10.78
C LEU A 177 -8.18 -5.17 -11.11
N ALA A 178 -7.67 -6.34 -11.51
CA ALA A 178 -8.51 -7.50 -11.84
C ALA A 178 -9.34 -7.98 -10.63
N SER A 179 -8.82 -7.92 -9.41
CA SER A 179 -9.54 -8.32 -8.20
C SER A 179 -10.71 -7.38 -7.87
N GLU A 180 -10.68 -6.14 -8.37
CA GLU A 180 -11.73 -5.14 -8.18
C GLU A 180 -12.57 -4.91 -9.46
N ASN A 181 -12.48 -5.81 -10.46
CA ASN A 181 -13.10 -5.67 -11.79
C ASN A 181 -12.67 -4.38 -12.51
N GLY A 182 -11.49 -3.86 -12.15
CA GLY A 182 -10.90 -2.69 -12.78
C GLY A 182 -10.17 -3.04 -14.08
N THR A 183 -9.94 -2.04 -14.91
CA THR A 183 -9.19 -2.17 -16.16
C THR A 183 -8.22 -1.01 -16.34
N CYS A 184 -7.15 -1.24 -17.09
CA CYS A 184 -6.28 -0.17 -17.57
C CYS A 184 -6.64 0.22 -19.00
N THR A 185 -6.67 1.51 -19.29
CA THR A 185 -7.03 2.04 -20.61
C THR A 185 -6.05 3.13 -20.99
N LEU A 186 -5.55 3.08 -22.22
CA LEU A 186 -4.82 4.17 -22.87
C LEU A 186 -5.82 5.19 -23.45
N LEU A 187 -5.51 6.47 -23.30
CA LEU A 187 -6.29 7.59 -23.80
C LEU A 187 -5.49 8.39 -24.80
#